data_4df4253e15e0e63f245d705dfe571d44
#
_entry.id   4df4253e15e0e63f245d705dfe571d44
#
_cell.length_a   1.000
_cell.length_b   1.000
_cell.length_c   1.000
_cell.angle_alpha   90.00
_cell.angle_beta   90.00
_cell.angle_gamma   90.00
#
_symmetry.space_group_name_H-M   'P 1'
#
loop_
_entity.id
_entity.type
_entity.pdbx_description
1 polymer ?
#
loop_
_entity_poly.entity_id
_entity_poly.type
_entity_poly.pdbx_seq_one_letter_code
_entity_poly.pdbx_strand_id
1 'polypeptide(L)'
;MTTLNLLKLSVILSFLATALFAQTGGERIRLAGTVVADNMTGLSYRVRGCITSISKEATNTGIAAVNQELIKLDDRVAKMAVATAIARVKDLEAEVGDSEFSITTVHAEIIRVQEEQDFVVREFERTRLLFQRGLVNETTLEAAAQRKMEASFALERIQEDLQRALSGKSRAEIALDIGLLELNARQSDLEEFTIQAPFRGVLLNFNPKVGDCVSQGALAAQIYKPNDKSVETFAFMNNLVDANQFGLTIGNTVQVIRVNGESCPGKISLVGTEANLETQSVKVRIKLDPNCAVEMFLNEGVKIDLTPNAR
;
A
#
# COMPACT_ATOMS: atom_id res chain seq x y z
N MET A 1 22.59 63.70 77.91
CA MET A 1 21.45 63.49 76.96
C MET A 1 21.97 63.30 75.54
N THR A 2 22.82 62.25 75.25
CA THR A 2 23.43 62.07 73.93
C THR A 2 23.71 60.59 73.60
N THR A 3 23.02 59.62 74.24
CA THR A 3 23.23 58.17 73.96
C THR A 3 21.98 57.43 73.46
N LEU A 4 20.87 58.16 73.18
CA LEU A 4 19.60 57.48 72.81
C LEU A 4 19.22 57.53 71.29
N ASN A 5 20.03 58.24 70.49
CA ASN A 5 19.71 58.42 69.05
C ASN A 5 20.53 57.49 68.10
N LEU A 6 21.53 56.76 68.58
CA LEU A 6 22.32 55.84 67.75
C LEU A 6 21.73 54.48 67.64
N LEU A 7 20.79 54.08 68.51
CA LEU A 7 20.17 52.74 68.47
C LEU A 7 18.95 52.67 67.54
N LYS A 8 18.36 53.81 67.17
CA LYS A 8 17.20 53.83 66.24
C LYS A 8 17.56 53.87 64.78
N LEU A 9 18.82 54.19 64.44
CA LEU A 9 19.27 54.21 63.02
C LEU A 9 19.75 52.87 62.52
N SER A 10 20.16 51.96 63.41
CA SER A 10 20.63 50.58 63.05
C SER A 10 19.50 49.60 62.73
N VAL A 11 18.27 49.84 63.26
CA VAL A 11 17.14 48.93 63.03
C VAL A 11 16.42 49.19 61.70
N ILE A 12 16.49 50.40 61.15
CA ILE A 12 15.84 50.78 59.89
C ILE A 12 16.68 50.27 58.66
N LEU A 13 18.01 50.06 58.79
CA LEU A 13 18.86 49.66 57.74
C LEU A 13 18.83 48.14 57.53
N SER A 14 18.30 47.35 58.49
CA SER A 14 18.19 45.89 58.41
C SER A 14 16.92 45.36 57.70
N PHE A 15 15.93 46.22 57.47
CA PHE A 15 14.65 45.86 56.84
C PHE A 15 14.59 46.16 55.35
N LEU A 16 15.60 46.84 54.76
CA LEU A 16 15.65 47.07 53.29
C LEU A 16 16.43 46.05 52.48
N ALA A 17 17.03 45.03 53.12
CA ALA A 17 17.86 44.07 52.44
C ALA A 17 17.14 42.73 52.05
N THR A 18 15.84 42.60 52.32
CA THR A 18 15.10 41.34 52.04
C THR A 18 14.05 41.42 50.91
N ALA A 19 14.05 42.51 50.13
CA ALA A 19 13.08 42.66 49.02
C ALA A 19 13.68 42.55 47.62
N LEU A 20 14.86 41.93 47.48
CA LEU A 20 15.50 41.77 46.14
C LEU A 20 15.73 40.30 45.72
N PHE A 21 14.87 39.38 46.19
CA PHE A 21 14.84 38.00 45.70
C PHE A 21 13.43 37.67 45.24
N ALA A 22 13.01 38.19 44.10
CA ALA A 22 11.97 37.59 43.33
C ALA A 22 11.81 38.34 42.00
N GLN A 23 12.33 37.80 40.97
CA GLN A 23 11.75 37.75 39.63
C GLN A 23 12.80 37.41 38.59
N THR A 24 13.37 36.22 38.68
CA THR A 24 13.82 35.52 37.49
C THR A 24 12.65 34.66 36.98
N GLY A 25 11.54 35.29 36.71
CA GLY A 25 10.52 34.74 35.85
C GLY A 25 11.08 34.78 34.43
N GLY A 26 11.66 33.69 33.96
CA GLY A 26 12.11 33.58 32.57
C GLY A 26 11.01 34.12 31.67
N GLU A 27 11.34 35.01 30.75
CA GLU A 27 10.42 35.58 29.77
C GLU A 27 9.74 34.44 29.00
N ARG A 28 8.46 34.21 29.27
CA ARG A 28 7.68 33.16 28.59
C ARG A 28 7.37 33.63 27.20
N ILE A 29 7.96 33.00 26.22
CA ILE A 29 7.62 33.24 24.82
C ILE A 29 6.27 32.62 24.53
N ARG A 30 5.33 33.42 24.06
CA ARG A 30 4.05 32.99 23.54
C ARG A 30 4.07 33.05 22.03
N LEU A 31 3.83 31.93 21.40
CA LEU A 31 3.69 31.85 19.97
C LEU A 31 2.21 31.63 19.60
N ALA A 32 1.79 32.17 18.47
CA ALA A 32 0.51 31.85 17.86
C ALA A 32 0.73 30.70 16.85
N GLY A 33 -0.19 29.77 16.81
CA GLY A 33 -0.12 28.64 15.87
C GLY A 33 -1.49 28.25 15.33
N THR A 34 -1.48 27.37 14.36
CA THR A 34 -2.69 26.85 13.72
C THR A 34 -2.66 25.33 13.74
N VAL A 35 -3.77 24.71 14.09
CA VAL A 35 -3.92 23.23 14.10
C VAL A 35 -4.02 22.72 12.67
N VAL A 36 -3.18 21.75 12.32
CA VAL A 36 -3.14 21.08 11.01
C VAL A 36 -3.21 19.57 11.19
N ALA A 37 -3.71 18.87 10.18
CA ALA A 37 -3.57 17.42 10.13
C ALA A 37 -2.15 17.05 9.69
N ASP A 38 -1.51 16.08 10.36
CA ASP A 38 -0.15 15.66 10.00
C ASP A 38 -0.13 14.93 8.65
N ASN A 39 -1.10 14.04 8.48
CA ASN A 39 -1.25 13.25 7.25
C ASN A 39 -2.66 13.48 6.69
N MET A 40 -2.72 14.21 5.60
CA MET A 40 -3.94 14.42 4.83
C MET A 40 -3.80 13.70 3.49
N THR A 41 -4.67 12.71 3.26
CA THR A 41 -4.66 11.92 2.05
C THR A 41 -5.77 12.41 1.11
N GLY A 42 -5.39 12.78 -0.12
CA GLY A 42 -6.35 13.10 -1.17
C GLY A 42 -6.94 11.82 -1.76
N LEU A 43 -8.26 11.76 -1.84
CA LEU A 43 -9.00 10.71 -2.52
C LEU A 43 -9.39 11.25 -3.91
N SER A 44 -8.77 10.74 -4.95
CA SER A 44 -9.00 11.18 -6.33
C SER A 44 -9.64 10.07 -7.15
N TYR A 45 -10.42 10.45 -8.15
CA TYR A 45 -10.98 9.52 -9.12
C TYR A 45 -9.86 8.92 -9.98
N ARG A 46 -9.76 7.59 -9.99
CA ARG A 46 -8.74 6.87 -10.77
C ARG A 46 -9.10 6.74 -12.24
N VAL A 47 -10.39 6.72 -12.52
CA VAL A 47 -10.98 6.65 -13.86
C VAL A 47 -12.02 7.73 -14.05
N ARG A 48 -12.33 8.06 -15.32
CA ARG A 48 -13.46 8.92 -15.65
C ARG A 48 -14.76 8.11 -15.60
N GLY A 49 -15.85 8.73 -15.18
CA GLY A 49 -17.17 8.08 -15.16
C GLY A 49 -18.21 8.95 -14.49
N CYS A 50 -19.47 8.51 -14.51
CA CYS A 50 -20.57 9.18 -13.82
C CYS A 50 -20.86 8.45 -12.49
N ILE A 51 -21.14 9.21 -11.44
CA ILE A 51 -21.40 8.69 -10.09
C ILE A 51 -22.75 8.01 -10.05
N THR A 52 -22.79 6.76 -9.65
CA THR A 52 -24.02 5.96 -9.51
C THR A 52 -24.48 5.82 -8.07
N SER A 53 -23.56 5.79 -7.12
CA SER A 53 -23.90 5.74 -5.69
C SER A 53 -22.87 6.46 -4.82
N ILE A 54 -23.32 6.90 -3.65
CA ILE A 54 -22.53 7.61 -2.66
C ILE A 54 -22.90 7.07 -1.28
N SER A 55 -21.93 6.91 -0.39
CA SER A 55 -22.17 6.54 0.99
C SER A 55 -22.98 7.61 1.72
N LYS A 56 -24.22 7.30 2.08
CA LYS A 56 -25.08 8.20 2.87
C LYS A 56 -24.53 8.46 4.26
N GLU A 57 -23.91 7.43 4.87
CA GLU A 57 -23.32 7.56 6.19
C GLU A 57 -22.15 8.54 6.16
N ALA A 58 -21.20 8.37 5.23
CA ALA A 58 -20.06 9.26 5.08
C ALA A 58 -20.48 10.70 4.75
N THR A 59 -21.54 10.88 3.95
CA THR A 59 -22.08 12.22 3.63
C THR A 59 -22.70 12.90 4.85
N ASN A 60 -23.42 12.14 5.69
CA ASN A 60 -24.13 12.71 6.84
C ASN A 60 -23.23 12.95 8.05
N THR A 61 -22.26 12.08 8.29
CA THR A 61 -21.39 12.14 9.48
C THR A 61 -20.06 12.83 9.21
N GLY A 62 -19.63 12.91 7.95
CA GLY A 62 -18.29 13.36 7.60
C GLY A 62 -17.19 12.39 8.06
N ILE A 63 -17.55 11.17 8.46
CA ILE A 63 -16.61 10.14 8.97
C ILE A 63 -16.66 8.92 8.05
N ALA A 64 -15.51 8.36 7.76
CA ALA A 64 -15.36 7.13 7.00
C ALA A 64 -14.72 6.02 7.85
N ALA A 65 -15.23 4.79 7.74
CA ALA A 65 -14.57 3.60 8.26
C ALA A 65 -13.50 3.09 7.28
N VAL A 66 -12.59 2.24 7.75
CA VAL A 66 -11.58 1.62 6.88
C VAL A 66 -12.27 0.76 5.81
N ASN A 67 -11.81 0.85 4.56
CA ASN A 67 -12.33 0.15 3.39
C ASN A 67 -13.82 0.43 3.09
N GLN A 68 -14.41 1.45 3.71
CA GLN A 68 -15.79 1.87 3.39
C GLN A 68 -15.84 2.41 1.97
N GLU A 69 -16.79 1.89 1.16
CA GLU A 69 -17.10 2.44 -0.16
C GLU A 69 -17.74 3.83 0.02
N LEU A 70 -17.09 4.85 -0.51
CA LEU A 70 -17.52 6.25 -0.43
C LEU A 70 -18.28 6.68 -1.65
N ILE A 71 -17.75 6.35 -2.82
CA ILE A 71 -18.31 6.74 -4.13
C ILE A 71 -18.12 5.56 -5.07
N LYS A 72 -19.15 5.30 -5.87
CA LYS A 72 -19.13 4.33 -6.95
C LYS A 72 -19.49 4.98 -8.27
N LEU A 73 -18.67 4.75 -9.28
CA LEU A 73 -18.92 5.16 -10.66
C LEU A 73 -19.69 4.06 -11.42
N ASP A 74 -20.18 4.39 -12.61
CA ASP A 74 -20.80 3.43 -13.51
C ASP A 74 -19.77 2.39 -14.00
N ASP A 75 -19.85 1.19 -13.45
CA ASP A 75 -18.91 0.09 -13.64
C ASP A 75 -19.42 -1.00 -14.63
N ARG A 76 -20.55 -0.76 -15.32
CA ARG A 76 -21.19 -1.78 -16.16
C ARG A 76 -20.25 -2.32 -17.25
N VAL A 77 -19.52 -1.43 -17.93
CA VAL A 77 -18.58 -1.81 -18.98
C VAL A 77 -17.39 -2.59 -18.40
N ALA A 78 -16.85 -2.15 -17.26
CA ALA A 78 -15.75 -2.85 -16.58
C ALA A 78 -16.17 -4.26 -16.11
N LYS A 79 -17.38 -4.41 -15.56
CA LYS A 79 -17.95 -5.72 -15.22
C LYS A 79 -18.09 -6.66 -16.42
N MET A 80 -18.52 -6.14 -17.58
CA MET A 80 -18.56 -6.93 -18.81
C MET A 80 -17.17 -7.36 -19.25
N ALA A 81 -16.16 -6.49 -19.14
CA ALA A 81 -14.78 -6.84 -19.45
C ALA A 81 -14.25 -7.97 -18.54
N VAL A 82 -14.53 -7.91 -17.23
CA VAL A 82 -14.20 -8.99 -16.29
C VAL A 82 -14.90 -10.29 -16.66
N ALA A 83 -16.21 -10.24 -16.97
CA ALA A 83 -16.98 -11.43 -17.37
C ALA A 83 -16.43 -12.07 -18.65
N THR A 84 -15.99 -11.25 -19.61
CA THR A 84 -15.36 -11.74 -20.86
C THR A 84 -14.00 -12.40 -20.56
N ALA A 85 -13.19 -11.81 -19.68
CA ALA A 85 -11.91 -12.40 -19.28
C ALA A 85 -12.09 -13.73 -18.53
N ILE A 86 -13.10 -13.84 -17.66
CA ILE A 86 -13.47 -15.11 -16.99
C ILE A 86 -13.84 -16.17 -18.01
N ALA A 87 -14.64 -15.83 -19.03
CA ALA A 87 -15.02 -16.78 -20.08
C ALA A 87 -13.78 -17.23 -20.88
N ARG A 88 -12.84 -16.31 -21.16
CA ARG A 88 -11.58 -16.63 -21.84
C ARG A 88 -10.70 -17.59 -21.03
N VAL A 89 -10.57 -17.37 -19.72
CA VAL A 89 -9.84 -18.28 -18.83
C VAL A 89 -10.43 -19.68 -18.87
N LYS A 90 -11.77 -19.83 -18.81
CA LYS A 90 -12.43 -21.15 -18.91
C LYS A 90 -12.18 -21.85 -20.25
N ASP A 91 -12.12 -21.11 -21.34
CA ASP A 91 -11.78 -21.64 -22.67
C ASP A 91 -10.34 -22.19 -22.69
N LEU A 92 -9.39 -21.44 -22.10
CA LEU A 92 -7.99 -21.86 -21.98
C LEU A 92 -7.80 -23.04 -21.02
N GLU A 93 -8.57 -23.13 -19.94
CA GLU A 93 -8.59 -24.29 -19.04
C GLU A 93 -9.05 -25.56 -19.79
N ALA A 94 -10.05 -25.43 -20.65
CA ALA A 94 -10.49 -26.56 -21.50
C ALA A 94 -9.40 -26.99 -22.50
N GLU A 95 -8.67 -26.03 -23.10
CA GLU A 95 -7.56 -26.34 -24.02
C GLU A 95 -6.42 -27.07 -23.32
N VAL A 96 -6.11 -26.74 -22.06
CA VAL A 96 -5.15 -27.51 -21.23
C VAL A 96 -5.67 -28.96 -21.03
N GLY A 97 -6.95 -29.09 -20.67
CA GLY A 97 -7.59 -30.43 -20.51
C GLY A 97 -7.53 -31.28 -21.76
N ASP A 98 -7.80 -30.70 -22.92
CA ASP A 98 -7.72 -31.40 -24.22
C ASP A 98 -6.27 -31.84 -24.53
N SER A 99 -5.29 -31.00 -24.18
CA SER A 99 -3.87 -31.33 -24.32
C SER A 99 -3.47 -32.49 -23.39
N GLU A 100 -3.96 -32.54 -22.17
CA GLU A 100 -3.75 -33.64 -21.22
C GLU A 100 -4.37 -34.97 -21.73
N PHE A 101 -5.58 -34.88 -22.25
CA PHE A 101 -6.22 -36.03 -22.87
C PHE A 101 -5.41 -36.56 -24.08
N SER A 102 -4.89 -35.67 -24.92
CA SER A 102 -4.01 -36.01 -26.04
C SER A 102 -2.76 -36.76 -25.57
N ILE A 103 -2.08 -36.28 -24.51
CA ILE A 103 -0.91 -36.97 -23.93
C ILE A 103 -1.29 -38.37 -23.44
N THR A 104 -2.41 -38.50 -22.74
CA THR A 104 -2.89 -39.80 -22.24
C THR A 104 -3.13 -40.80 -23.38
N THR A 105 -3.71 -40.33 -24.49
CA THR A 105 -3.97 -41.12 -25.67
C THR A 105 -2.67 -41.61 -26.34
N VAL A 106 -1.69 -40.72 -26.51
CA VAL A 106 -0.38 -41.07 -27.09
C VAL A 106 0.38 -42.03 -26.17
N HIS A 107 0.29 -41.88 -24.84
CA HIS A 107 0.88 -42.84 -23.90
C HIS A 107 0.29 -44.25 -24.06
N ALA A 108 -1.03 -44.39 -24.21
CA ALA A 108 -1.65 -45.70 -24.47
C ALA A 108 -1.18 -46.30 -25.80
N GLU A 109 -0.99 -45.44 -26.82
CA GLU A 109 -0.46 -45.87 -28.12
C GLU A 109 0.99 -46.36 -28.01
N ILE A 110 1.85 -45.66 -27.24
CA ILE A 110 3.25 -46.09 -27.01
C ILE A 110 3.30 -47.49 -26.41
N ILE A 111 2.47 -47.78 -25.40
CA ILE A 111 2.43 -49.11 -24.77
C ILE A 111 2.12 -50.19 -25.83
N ARG A 112 1.12 -49.95 -26.67
CA ARG A 112 0.71 -50.89 -27.72
C ARG A 112 1.82 -51.14 -28.77
N VAL A 113 2.44 -50.05 -29.26
CA VAL A 113 3.53 -50.12 -30.24
C VAL A 113 4.77 -50.81 -29.65
N GLN A 114 5.03 -50.60 -28.38
CA GLN A 114 6.14 -51.21 -27.65
C GLN A 114 5.94 -52.74 -27.49
N GLU A 115 4.71 -53.18 -27.17
CA GLU A 115 4.37 -54.60 -27.11
C GLU A 115 4.53 -55.28 -28.49
N GLU A 116 4.12 -54.60 -29.58
CA GLU A 116 4.31 -55.07 -30.95
C GLU A 116 5.79 -55.16 -31.30
N GLN A 117 6.59 -54.17 -31.00
CA GLN A 117 8.05 -54.17 -31.21
C GLN A 117 8.70 -55.34 -30.47
N ASP A 118 8.36 -55.57 -29.22
CA ASP A 118 8.88 -56.67 -28.42
C ASP A 118 8.55 -58.05 -29.03
N PHE A 119 7.33 -58.16 -29.56
CA PHE A 119 6.94 -59.41 -30.27
C PHE A 119 7.79 -59.59 -31.51
N VAL A 120 7.93 -58.62 -32.38
CA VAL A 120 8.71 -58.67 -33.62
C VAL A 120 10.19 -58.90 -33.33
N VAL A 121 10.75 -58.32 -32.27
CA VAL A 121 12.14 -58.57 -31.84
C VAL A 121 12.35 -60.02 -31.44
N ARG A 122 11.42 -60.64 -30.70
CA ARG A 122 11.49 -62.08 -30.33
C ARG A 122 11.36 -62.96 -31.54
N GLU A 123 10.52 -62.64 -32.54
CA GLU A 123 10.38 -63.34 -33.78
C GLU A 123 11.68 -63.29 -34.61
N PHE A 124 12.29 -62.15 -34.74
CA PHE A 124 13.57 -61.93 -35.37
C PHE A 124 14.67 -62.81 -34.74
N GLU A 125 14.82 -62.77 -33.41
CA GLU A 125 15.83 -63.55 -32.71
C GLU A 125 15.62 -65.05 -32.89
N ARG A 126 14.37 -65.53 -32.88
CA ARG A 126 14.05 -66.94 -33.20
C ARG A 126 14.44 -67.29 -34.63
N THR A 127 14.10 -66.47 -35.60
CA THR A 127 14.42 -66.68 -37.03
C THR A 127 15.94 -66.71 -37.26
N ARG A 128 16.69 -65.84 -36.60
CA ARG A 128 18.13 -65.78 -36.65
C ARG A 128 18.79 -67.08 -36.14
N LEU A 129 18.27 -67.60 -35.01
CA LEU A 129 18.76 -68.93 -34.51
C LEU A 129 18.45 -70.08 -35.45
N LEU A 130 17.29 -70.08 -36.12
CA LEU A 130 16.93 -71.08 -37.09
C LEU A 130 17.80 -70.96 -38.33
N PHE A 131 18.13 -69.78 -38.81
CA PHE A 131 19.06 -69.53 -39.91
C PHE A 131 20.45 -70.07 -39.60
N GLN A 132 20.99 -69.81 -38.41
CA GLN A 132 22.28 -70.31 -37.96
C GLN A 132 22.34 -71.88 -37.97
N ARG A 133 21.18 -72.54 -37.80
CA ARG A 133 21.05 -74.02 -37.86
C ARG A 133 20.76 -74.56 -39.28
N GLY A 134 20.71 -73.66 -40.29
CA GLY A 134 20.39 -74.00 -41.65
C GLY A 134 18.93 -74.40 -41.90
N LEU A 135 17.97 -74.05 -41.02
CA LEU A 135 16.56 -74.43 -41.08
C LEU A 135 15.68 -73.44 -41.83
N VAL A 136 16.15 -72.22 -42.09
CA VAL A 136 15.50 -71.17 -42.90
C VAL A 136 16.50 -70.55 -43.85
N ASN A 137 16.01 -69.96 -44.96
CA ASN A 137 16.83 -69.32 -45.97
C ASN A 137 17.11 -67.82 -45.58
N GLU A 138 18.07 -67.21 -46.30
CA GLU A 138 18.49 -65.78 -46.08
C GLU A 138 17.35 -64.81 -46.29
N THR A 139 16.52 -65.00 -47.32
CA THR A 139 15.36 -64.13 -47.60
C THR A 139 14.38 -64.06 -46.42
N THR A 140 14.20 -65.19 -45.67
CA THR A 140 13.36 -65.26 -44.49
C THR A 140 13.97 -64.43 -43.33
N LEU A 141 15.29 -64.46 -43.14
CA LEU A 141 15.99 -63.67 -42.15
C LEU A 141 15.94 -62.23 -42.51
N GLU A 142 16.18 -61.82 -43.75
CA GLU A 142 16.09 -60.45 -44.24
C GLU A 142 14.67 -59.88 -44.02
N ALA A 143 13.61 -60.63 -44.35
CA ALA A 143 12.23 -60.21 -44.11
C ALA A 143 11.94 -59.98 -42.60
N ALA A 144 12.47 -60.81 -41.69
CA ALA A 144 12.34 -60.65 -40.27
C ALA A 144 13.13 -59.43 -39.77
N ALA A 145 14.33 -59.14 -40.32
CA ALA A 145 15.12 -57.96 -40.00
C ALA A 145 14.43 -56.69 -40.46
N GLN A 146 13.82 -56.66 -41.64
CA GLN A 146 13.05 -55.59 -42.17
C GLN A 146 11.86 -55.24 -41.23
N ARG A 147 11.06 -56.23 -40.80
CA ARG A 147 9.94 -56.02 -39.86
C ARG A 147 10.40 -55.48 -38.53
N LYS A 148 11.53 -55.94 -37.97
CA LYS A 148 12.13 -55.44 -36.78
C LYS A 148 12.48 -53.94 -36.92
N MET A 149 13.07 -53.57 -38.04
CA MET A 149 13.42 -52.15 -38.30
C MET A 149 12.18 -51.30 -38.45
N GLU A 150 11.13 -51.80 -39.16
CA GLU A 150 9.85 -51.05 -39.28
C GLU A 150 9.17 -50.84 -37.92
N ALA A 151 9.14 -51.85 -37.03
CA ALA A 151 8.61 -51.73 -35.68
C ALA A 151 9.41 -50.73 -34.81
N SER A 152 10.75 -50.70 -34.99
CA SER A 152 11.59 -49.73 -34.29
C SER A 152 11.30 -48.27 -34.72
N PHE A 153 11.15 -48.03 -36.01
CA PHE A 153 10.76 -46.71 -36.54
C PHE A 153 9.34 -46.31 -36.12
N ALA A 154 8.43 -47.28 -35.99
CA ALA A 154 7.08 -47.00 -35.49
C ALA A 154 7.11 -46.49 -34.03
N LEU A 155 7.94 -47.14 -33.17
CA LEU A 155 8.10 -46.69 -31.77
C LEU A 155 8.76 -45.30 -31.69
N GLU A 156 9.81 -45.05 -32.48
CA GLU A 156 10.49 -43.74 -32.50
C GLU A 156 9.50 -42.63 -32.88
N ARG A 157 8.70 -42.84 -33.92
CA ARG A 157 7.70 -41.87 -34.38
C ARG A 157 6.67 -41.52 -33.30
N ILE A 158 6.13 -42.54 -32.60
CA ILE A 158 5.13 -42.28 -31.56
C ILE A 158 5.74 -41.59 -30.31
N GLN A 159 7.05 -41.83 -30.04
CA GLN A 159 7.79 -41.09 -29.01
C GLN A 159 7.96 -39.60 -29.39
N GLU A 160 8.21 -39.29 -30.66
CA GLU A 160 8.21 -37.91 -31.16
C GLU A 160 6.83 -37.26 -31.04
N ASP A 161 5.74 -38.02 -31.29
CA ASP A 161 4.38 -37.54 -31.11
C ASP A 161 4.11 -37.15 -29.63
N LEU A 162 4.62 -37.95 -28.69
CA LEU A 162 4.56 -37.62 -27.27
C LEU A 162 5.26 -36.28 -26.98
N GLN A 163 6.47 -36.08 -27.50
CA GLN A 163 7.20 -34.83 -27.30
C GLN A 163 6.43 -33.64 -27.89
N ARG A 164 5.76 -33.81 -29.02
CA ARG A 164 4.88 -32.77 -29.60
C ARG A 164 3.66 -32.49 -28.74
N ALA A 165 3.03 -33.55 -28.19
CA ALA A 165 1.88 -33.39 -27.29
C ALA A 165 2.27 -32.70 -25.98
N LEU A 166 3.42 -33.07 -25.36
CA LEU A 166 3.96 -32.39 -24.17
C LEU A 166 4.26 -30.90 -24.42
N SER A 167 4.87 -30.59 -25.56
CA SER A 167 5.13 -29.22 -25.98
C SER A 167 3.82 -28.43 -26.24
N GLY A 168 2.79 -29.14 -26.74
CA GLY A 168 1.44 -28.58 -26.89
C GLY A 168 0.84 -28.18 -25.56
N LYS A 169 0.87 -29.10 -24.57
CA LYS A 169 0.39 -28.82 -23.21
C LYS A 169 1.10 -27.60 -22.57
N SER A 170 2.43 -27.59 -22.67
CA SER A 170 3.20 -26.46 -22.11
C SER A 170 2.80 -25.10 -22.71
N ARG A 171 2.50 -25.05 -24.02
CA ARG A 171 2.00 -23.85 -24.67
C ARG A 171 0.60 -23.47 -24.22
N ALA A 172 -0.29 -24.44 -24.02
CA ALA A 172 -1.64 -24.21 -23.49
C ALA A 172 -1.59 -23.67 -22.06
N GLU A 173 -0.72 -24.23 -21.20
CA GLU A 173 -0.49 -23.74 -19.83
C GLU A 173 0.01 -22.29 -19.82
N ILE A 174 0.98 -21.95 -20.67
CA ILE A 174 1.45 -20.56 -20.80
C ILE A 174 0.33 -19.62 -21.26
N ALA A 175 -0.52 -20.08 -22.20
CA ALA A 175 -1.66 -19.29 -22.65
C ALA A 175 -2.67 -19.07 -21.53
N LEU A 176 -2.92 -20.07 -20.69
CA LEU A 176 -3.76 -19.98 -19.50
C LEU A 176 -3.21 -18.97 -18.49
N ASP A 177 -1.90 -19.03 -18.20
CA ASP A 177 -1.25 -18.06 -17.31
C ASP A 177 -1.41 -16.62 -17.80
N ILE A 178 -1.25 -16.39 -19.11
CA ILE A 178 -1.48 -15.08 -19.72
C ILE A 178 -2.95 -14.66 -19.56
N GLY A 179 -3.90 -15.57 -19.76
CA GLY A 179 -5.33 -15.31 -19.56
C GLY A 179 -5.68 -14.94 -18.12
N LEU A 180 -5.06 -15.60 -17.14
CA LEU A 180 -5.21 -15.29 -15.71
C LEU A 180 -4.65 -13.90 -15.36
N LEU A 181 -3.50 -13.53 -15.93
CA LEU A 181 -2.94 -12.17 -15.75
C LEU A 181 -3.86 -11.11 -16.36
N GLU A 182 -4.46 -11.38 -17.53
CA GLU A 182 -5.44 -10.46 -18.12
C GLU A 182 -6.69 -10.33 -17.26
N LEU A 183 -7.21 -11.43 -16.71
CA LEU A 183 -8.34 -11.40 -15.76
C LEU A 183 -8.02 -10.53 -14.54
N ASN A 184 -6.86 -10.70 -13.93
CA ASN A 184 -6.41 -9.89 -12.79
C ASN A 184 -6.33 -8.39 -13.16
N ALA A 185 -5.83 -8.06 -14.35
CA ALA A 185 -5.80 -6.68 -14.82
C ALA A 185 -7.21 -6.08 -14.93
N ARG A 186 -8.18 -6.84 -15.52
CA ARG A 186 -9.58 -6.38 -15.61
C ARG A 186 -10.27 -6.24 -14.27
N GLN A 187 -9.92 -7.09 -13.30
CA GLN A 187 -10.42 -6.95 -11.92
C GLN A 187 -9.88 -5.69 -11.24
N SER A 188 -8.59 -5.41 -11.41
CA SER A 188 -7.98 -4.17 -10.91
C SER A 188 -8.59 -2.93 -11.58
N ASP A 189 -8.82 -2.97 -12.89
CA ASP A 189 -9.53 -1.90 -13.61
C ASP A 189 -10.92 -1.66 -13.03
N LEU A 190 -11.65 -2.73 -12.67
CA LEU A 190 -12.99 -2.63 -12.07
C LEU A 190 -12.95 -1.99 -10.67
N GLU A 191 -11.94 -2.31 -9.86
CA GLU A 191 -11.77 -1.72 -8.52
C GLU A 191 -11.57 -0.21 -8.59
N GLU A 192 -10.99 0.32 -9.67
CA GLU A 192 -10.78 1.76 -9.86
C GLU A 192 -12.08 2.57 -9.99
N PHE A 193 -13.21 1.93 -10.27
CA PHE A 193 -14.54 2.56 -10.31
C PHE A 193 -15.11 2.83 -8.92
N THR A 194 -14.44 2.40 -7.86
CA THR A 194 -14.89 2.58 -6.48
C THR A 194 -13.85 3.35 -5.68
N ILE A 195 -14.25 4.45 -5.07
CA ILE A 195 -13.40 5.16 -4.09
C ILE A 195 -13.73 4.62 -2.72
N GLN A 196 -12.72 4.09 -2.04
CA GLN A 196 -12.79 3.58 -0.67
C GLN A 196 -11.92 4.40 0.26
N ALA A 197 -12.29 4.46 1.54
CA ALA A 197 -11.47 5.08 2.56
C ALA A 197 -10.29 4.17 2.94
N PRO A 198 -9.03 4.63 2.81
CA PRO A 198 -7.85 3.80 3.09
C PRO A 198 -7.66 3.54 4.60
N PHE A 199 -8.26 4.35 5.44
CA PHE A 199 -8.26 4.23 6.91
C PHE A 199 -9.49 4.92 7.49
N ARG A 200 -9.78 4.65 8.77
CA ARG A 200 -10.83 5.37 9.49
C ARG A 200 -10.39 6.82 9.70
N GLY A 201 -11.22 7.79 9.27
CA GLY A 201 -10.88 9.20 9.35
C GLY A 201 -12.06 10.14 9.12
N VAL A 202 -11.77 11.42 9.19
CA VAL A 202 -12.71 12.50 8.88
C VAL A 202 -12.50 12.95 7.44
N LEU A 203 -13.60 13.08 6.70
CA LEU A 203 -13.62 13.54 5.33
C LEU A 203 -13.75 15.06 5.26
N LEU A 204 -12.97 15.68 4.40
CA LEU A 204 -13.04 17.10 4.07
C LEU A 204 -13.42 17.27 2.60
N ASN A 205 -14.22 18.28 2.32
CA ASN A 205 -14.67 18.65 0.97
C ASN A 205 -15.39 17.49 0.24
N PHE A 206 -16.08 16.62 0.99
CA PHE A 206 -16.81 15.49 0.45
C PHE A 206 -18.24 15.91 0.04
N ASN A 207 -18.40 16.39 -1.20
CA ASN A 207 -19.67 16.89 -1.74
C ASN A 207 -20.04 16.28 -3.11
N PRO A 208 -19.84 14.96 -3.33
CA PRO A 208 -20.22 14.33 -4.60
C PRO A 208 -21.75 14.29 -4.74
N LYS A 209 -22.25 14.27 -6.00
CA LYS A 209 -23.66 14.08 -6.28
C LYS A 209 -23.86 12.92 -7.25
N VAL A 210 -24.87 12.11 -7.01
CA VAL A 210 -25.26 11.06 -7.94
C VAL A 210 -25.67 11.68 -9.27
N GLY A 211 -25.13 11.16 -10.37
CA GLY A 211 -25.34 11.69 -11.73
C GLY A 211 -24.23 12.64 -12.20
N ASP A 212 -23.37 13.17 -11.32
CA ASP A 212 -22.22 13.96 -11.74
C ASP A 212 -21.22 13.08 -12.48
N CYS A 213 -20.68 13.59 -13.59
CA CYS A 213 -19.63 12.91 -14.34
C CYS A 213 -18.28 13.57 -14.03
N VAL A 214 -17.30 12.74 -13.70
CA VAL A 214 -15.99 13.15 -13.19
C VAL A 214 -14.86 12.74 -14.13
N SER A 215 -13.75 13.48 -14.06
CA SER A 215 -12.54 13.20 -14.83
C SER A 215 -11.55 12.43 -13.95
N GLN A 216 -10.70 11.63 -14.59
CA GLN A 216 -9.55 10.98 -13.94
C GLN A 216 -8.66 12.04 -13.30
N GLY A 217 -8.19 11.79 -12.08
CA GLY A 217 -7.33 12.68 -11.30
C GLY A 217 -8.07 13.77 -10.55
N ALA A 218 -9.38 13.99 -10.79
CA ALA A 218 -10.16 14.95 -10.02
C ALA A 218 -10.24 14.54 -8.54
N LEU A 219 -10.10 15.50 -7.62
CA LEU A 219 -10.19 15.28 -6.18
C LEU A 219 -11.63 15.04 -5.77
N ALA A 220 -11.92 13.91 -5.13
CA ALA A 220 -13.23 13.57 -4.61
C ALA A 220 -13.42 14.05 -3.15
N ALA A 221 -12.39 13.90 -2.33
CA ALA A 221 -12.35 14.29 -0.93
C ALA A 221 -10.90 14.31 -0.42
N GLN A 222 -10.73 14.80 0.79
CA GLN A 222 -9.52 14.59 1.58
C GLN A 222 -9.89 13.84 2.86
N ILE A 223 -9.05 12.94 3.33
CA ILE A 223 -9.27 12.19 4.57
C ILE A 223 -8.07 12.34 5.49
N TYR A 224 -8.33 12.52 6.80
CA TYR A 224 -7.30 12.59 7.81
C TYR A 224 -7.73 11.88 9.10
N LYS A 225 -6.75 11.48 9.93
CA LYS A 225 -7.01 10.87 11.24
C LYS A 225 -7.22 11.96 12.29
N PRO A 226 -8.35 12.00 13.02
CA PRO A 226 -8.65 13.07 13.96
C PRO A 226 -7.69 13.15 15.15
N ASN A 227 -7.02 12.05 15.49
CA ASN A 227 -6.01 11.97 16.56
C ASN A 227 -4.58 12.27 16.09
N ASP A 228 -4.37 12.53 14.79
CA ASP A 228 -3.07 12.77 14.18
C ASP A 228 -2.96 14.22 13.69
N LYS A 229 -2.92 15.12 14.67
CA LYS A 229 -2.85 16.56 14.43
C LYS A 229 -1.61 17.18 15.09
N SER A 230 -1.16 18.24 14.49
CA SER A 230 -0.07 19.07 14.99
C SER A 230 -0.45 20.52 14.96
N VAL A 231 0.30 21.35 15.67
CA VAL A 231 0.24 22.79 15.55
C VAL A 231 1.43 23.27 14.73
N GLU A 232 1.16 24.02 13.69
CA GLU A 232 2.17 24.77 12.96
C GLU A 232 2.26 26.18 13.50
N THR A 233 3.47 26.60 13.81
CA THR A 233 3.78 27.96 14.29
C THR A 233 5.07 28.44 13.64
N PHE A 234 5.31 29.74 13.75
CA PHE A 234 6.53 30.36 13.23
C PHE A 234 7.25 31.04 14.39
N ALA A 235 8.50 30.66 14.59
CA ALA A 235 9.39 31.26 15.56
C ALA A 235 10.35 32.23 14.86
N PHE A 236 10.53 33.45 15.40
CA PHE A 236 11.50 34.39 14.85
C PHE A 236 12.92 33.92 15.11
N MET A 237 13.86 34.27 14.21
CA MET A 237 15.25 33.86 14.29
C MET A 237 15.94 34.27 15.58
N ASN A 238 15.63 35.45 16.12
CA ASN A 238 16.16 35.91 17.40
C ASN A 238 15.78 35.00 18.58
N ASN A 239 14.59 34.37 18.55
CA ASN A 239 14.16 33.39 19.55
C ASN A 239 14.85 32.03 19.39
N LEU A 240 15.39 31.76 18.21
CA LEU A 240 16.09 30.49 17.92
C LEU A 240 17.58 30.57 18.28
N VAL A 241 18.19 31.75 18.33
CA VAL A 241 19.61 31.91 18.76
C VAL A 241 19.79 31.33 20.17
N ASP A 242 18.81 31.58 21.04
CA ASP A 242 18.78 31.04 22.41
C ASP A 242 17.73 29.95 22.59
N ALA A 243 17.57 29.07 21.55
CA ALA A 243 16.52 28.03 21.49
C ALA A 243 16.46 27.15 22.74
N ASN A 244 17.61 26.80 23.32
CA ASN A 244 17.69 26.01 24.56
C ASN A 244 17.15 26.77 25.77
N GLN A 245 17.33 28.08 25.82
CA GLN A 245 16.88 28.90 26.93
C GLN A 245 15.36 29.13 26.86
N PHE A 246 14.83 29.22 25.66
CA PHE A 246 13.38 29.45 25.41
C PHE A 246 12.59 28.16 25.22
N GLY A 247 13.22 27.00 25.27
CA GLY A 247 12.54 25.70 25.11
C GLY A 247 12.11 25.35 23.68
N LEU A 248 12.71 25.99 22.65
CA LEU A 248 12.44 25.71 21.21
C LEU A 248 13.31 24.57 20.66
N THR A 249 13.47 23.50 21.40
CA THR A 249 14.25 22.33 20.99
C THR A 249 13.36 21.15 20.67
N ILE A 250 13.77 20.34 19.70
CA ILE A 250 13.03 19.11 19.32
C ILE A 250 12.94 18.19 20.54
N GLY A 251 11.72 17.66 20.76
CA GLY A 251 11.41 16.78 21.89
C GLY A 251 10.94 17.50 23.15
N ASN A 252 11.06 18.84 23.22
CA ASN A 252 10.57 19.60 24.36
C ASN A 252 9.04 19.60 24.41
N THR A 253 8.48 19.54 25.64
CA THR A 253 7.04 19.55 25.88
C THR A 253 6.57 20.99 26.00
N VAL A 254 5.46 21.30 25.34
CA VAL A 254 4.83 22.64 25.35
C VAL A 254 3.35 22.52 25.68
N GLN A 255 2.75 23.59 26.16
CA GLN A 255 1.31 23.68 26.37
C GLN A 255 0.67 24.47 25.23
N VAL A 256 -0.25 23.83 24.54
CA VAL A 256 -1.05 24.46 23.49
C VAL A 256 -2.38 24.86 24.10
N ILE A 257 -2.69 26.15 24.10
CA ILE A 257 -3.90 26.74 24.73
C ILE A 257 -4.89 27.08 23.62
N ARG A 258 -6.05 26.48 23.70
CA ARG A 258 -7.19 26.72 22.81
C ARG A 258 -7.87 28.05 23.10
N VAL A 259 -8.73 28.51 22.19
CA VAL A 259 -9.52 29.76 22.36
C VAL A 259 -10.44 29.69 23.59
N ASN A 260 -10.94 28.52 23.95
CA ASN A 260 -11.80 28.27 25.11
C ASN A 260 -11.03 28.23 26.45
N GLY A 261 -9.68 28.35 26.43
CA GLY A 261 -8.81 28.29 27.59
C GLY A 261 -8.35 26.88 27.99
N GLU A 262 -8.84 25.83 27.36
CA GLU A 262 -8.35 24.47 27.58
C GLU A 262 -6.92 24.32 27.07
N SER A 263 -6.10 23.55 27.78
CA SER A 263 -4.72 23.29 27.40
C SER A 263 -4.53 21.86 26.92
N CYS A 264 -3.77 21.70 25.84
CA CYS A 264 -3.41 20.43 25.23
C CYS A 264 -1.89 20.28 25.27
N PRO A 265 -1.33 19.21 25.86
CA PRO A 265 0.10 18.97 25.82
C PRO A 265 0.55 18.59 24.40
N GLY A 266 1.71 19.12 24.02
CA GLY A 266 2.34 18.80 22.76
C GLY A 266 3.84 18.69 22.91
N LYS A 267 4.50 18.08 21.90
CA LYS A 267 5.95 18.00 21.80
C LYS A 267 6.43 18.64 20.51
N ILE A 268 7.49 19.42 20.59
CA ILE A 268 8.15 19.96 19.39
C ILE A 268 8.71 18.77 18.58
N SER A 269 8.15 18.55 17.39
CA SER A 269 8.53 17.46 16.50
C SER A 269 9.47 17.91 15.38
N LEU A 270 9.39 19.17 15.00
CA LEU A 270 10.21 19.74 13.94
C LEU A 270 10.50 21.21 14.25
N VAL A 271 11.75 21.57 14.07
CA VAL A 271 12.19 22.97 13.91
C VAL A 271 12.83 23.04 12.53
N GLY A 272 12.25 23.86 11.64
CA GLY A 272 12.73 24.00 10.27
C GLY A 272 14.15 24.55 10.23
N THR A 273 14.85 24.23 9.17
CA THR A 273 16.23 24.70 8.90
C THR A 273 16.26 25.87 7.91
N GLU A 274 15.12 26.20 7.33
CA GLU A 274 14.95 27.28 6.36
C GLU A 274 14.12 28.41 6.98
N ALA A 275 14.65 29.62 6.95
CA ALA A 275 13.94 30.81 7.38
C ALA A 275 13.23 31.46 6.18
N ASN A 276 12.03 31.96 6.42
CA ASN A 276 11.36 32.81 5.45
C ASN A 276 12.14 34.14 5.32
N LEU A 277 12.46 34.51 4.09
CA LEU A 277 13.31 35.68 3.81
C LEU A 277 12.68 37.02 4.23
N GLU A 278 11.35 37.13 4.13
CA GLU A 278 10.63 38.39 4.43
C GLU A 278 10.37 38.53 5.92
N THR A 279 9.93 37.46 6.60
CA THR A 279 9.52 37.49 7.99
C THR A 279 10.62 37.14 8.97
N GLN A 280 11.76 36.60 8.48
CA GLN A 280 12.88 36.12 9.29
C GLN A 280 12.40 35.11 10.37
N SER A 281 11.44 34.25 10.00
CA SER A 281 10.86 33.25 10.88
C SER A 281 11.05 31.83 10.32
N VAL A 282 11.12 30.88 11.23
CA VAL A 282 11.30 29.46 10.94
C VAL A 282 10.05 28.71 11.35
N LYS A 283 9.62 27.77 10.54
CA LYS A 283 8.47 26.91 10.80
C LYS A 283 8.79 25.93 11.92
N VAL A 284 7.96 25.89 12.94
CA VAL A 284 8.01 24.92 14.04
C VAL A 284 6.73 24.09 14.03
N ARG A 285 6.87 22.78 14.16
CA ARG A 285 5.73 21.86 14.27
C ARG A 285 5.72 21.21 15.65
N ILE A 286 4.57 21.20 16.27
CA ILE A 286 4.32 20.66 17.59
C ILE A 286 3.32 19.53 17.43
N LYS A 287 3.73 18.31 17.70
CA LYS A 287 2.85 17.13 17.71
C LYS A 287 1.97 17.17 18.94
N LEU A 288 0.67 17.14 18.78
CA LEU A 288 -0.32 17.13 19.86
C LEU A 288 -0.47 15.75 20.49
N ASP A 289 -0.87 15.70 21.76
CA ASP A 289 -1.31 14.46 22.37
C ASP A 289 -2.56 13.93 21.65
N PRO A 290 -2.61 12.64 21.26
CA PRO A 290 -3.70 12.07 20.47
C PRO A 290 -5.09 12.23 21.13
N ASN A 291 -5.19 12.13 22.46
CA ASN A 291 -6.48 12.21 23.16
C ASN A 291 -7.08 13.62 23.08
N CYS A 292 -6.25 14.62 23.22
CA CYS A 292 -6.62 16.02 23.15
C CYS A 292 -6.78 16.48 21.68
N ALA A 293 -5.94 15.99 20.77
CA ALA A 293 -5.98 16.35 19.36
C ALA A 293 -7.34 16.05 18.70
N VAL A 294 -8.05 15.00 19.16
CA VAL A 294 -9.38 14.63 18.62
C VAL A 294 -10.38 15.78 18.75
N GLU A 295 -10.35 16.52 19.85
CA GLU A 295 -11.32 17.58 20.16
C GLU A 295 -11.01 18.92 19.49
N MET A 296 -9.79 19.08 18.95
CA MET A 296 -9.38 20.31 18.28
C MET A 296 -9.84 20.35 16.84
N PHE A 297 -10.26 21.52 16.36
CA PHE A 297 -10.66 21.70 14.96
C PHE A 297 -9.44 21.98 14.07
N LEU A 298 -9.50 21.50 12.81
CA LEU A 298 -8.51 21.95 11.82
C LEU A 298 -8.64 23.46 11.60
N ASN A 299 -7.50 24.13 11.40
CA ASN A 299 -7.39 25.58 11.27
C ASN A 299 -7.80 26.34 12.52
N GLU A 300 -7.96 25.66 13.67
CA GLU A 300 -8.13 26.33 14.96
C GLU A 300 -6.87 27.14 15.31
N GLY A 301 -7.04 28.44 15.59
CA GLY A 301 -5.95 29.29 16.07
C GLY A 301 -5.70 29.00 17.56
N VAL A 302 -4.45 28.78 17.93
CA VAL A 302 -4.05 28.41 19.29
C VAL A 302 -2.88 29.27 19.76
N LYS A 303 -2.73 29.39 21.09
CA LYS A 303 -1.55 29.98 21.74
C LYS A 303 -0.64 28.85 22.25
N ILE A 304 0.65 29.02 22.12
CA ILE A 304 1.66 28.07 22.57
C ILE A 304 2.46 28.72 23.68
N ASP A 305 2.40 28.15 24.88
CA ASP A 305 3.24 28.52 26.00
C ASP A 305 4.46 27.60 26.05
N LEU A 306 5.63 28.19 25.85
CA LEU A 306 6.91 27.47 25.93
C LEU A 306 7.38 27.50 27.40
N THR A 307 7.62 26.32 27.96
CA THR A 307 8.28 26.18 29.26
C THR A 307 9.79 26.12 29.03
N PRO A 308 10.56 27.06 29.65
CA PRO A 308 12.02 26.95 29.59
C PRO A 308 12.48 25.60 30.11
N ASN A 309 13.48 25.00 29.47
CA ASN A 309 14.11 23.79 29.99
C ASN A 309 14.69 24.10 31.37
N ALA A 310 14.23 23.43 32.43
CA ALA A 310 14.88 23.47 33.73
C ALA A 310 16.34 22.99 33.56
N ARG A 311 17.28 23.84 33.93
CA ARG A 311 18.72 23.48 33.97
C ARG A 311 19.01 22.47 35.08
#